data_f461de60e8a11f47f75b50214f9c6aa0
#
_entry.id   f461de60e8a11f47f75b50214f9c6aa0
#
_cell.length_a   1.000
_cell.length_b   1.000
_cell.length_c   1.000
_cell.angle_alpha   90.00
_cell.angle_beta   90.00
_cell.angle_gamma   90.00
#
_symmetry.space_group_name_H-M   'P 1'
#
loop_
_entity.id
_entity.type
_entity.pdbx_description
1 polymer ?
#
loop_
_entity_poly.entity_id
_entity_poly.type
_entity_poly.pdbx_seq_one_letter_code
_entity_poly.pdbx_strand_id
1 'polypeptide(L)'
;IKKSLGIADAKEFKSSFNRANLYYEIRPKMKDVDRQIIMFIRQHPGQSGIIYCLSRKKVEELAEILKANEIKAAPYHAGLDSATRSQTQDDFLMEKIDVIVATIAFGMGIDKPDVRFVIHYDIPKSLEGYYQETGRAGRDGGEGICIAFYARKDLKKLEKFMENKPVAEQDIGRQLLQETAAYAESSVCRRKMLLHYFGEEYLEDNCHNCDNCLHPKNKIEAKDALLVVLKAIAAVKENFRQEYVIDFVKGRATDDIVSHKHNELEEFGAGEDMDNKLWNPVIRQALISGYLKKDVEN
;
A
#
# COMPACT_ATOMS: atom_id res chain seq x y z
N ILE A 1 -14.21 -4.03 -20.58
CA ILE A 1 -15.02 -5.26 -20.31
C ILE A 1 -16.26 -5.28 -21.20
N LYS A 2 -17.24 -4.34 -21.06
CA LYS A 2 -18.49 -4.34 -21.85
C LYS A 2 -18.24 -4.44 -23.36
N LYS A 3 -17.29 -3.62 -23.87
CA LYS A 3 -16.91 -3.63 -25.30
C LYS A 3 -16.30 -4.98 -25.72
N SER A 4 -15.44 -5.55 -24.89
CA SER A 4 -14.77 -6.83 -25.15
C SER A 4 -15.72 -8.03 -25.11
N LEU A 5 -16.79 -7.94 -24.30
CA LEU A 5 -17.81 -8.97 -24.15
C LEU A 5 -19.01 -8.76 -25.11
N GLY A 6 -19.06 -7.67 -25.89
CA GLY A 6 -20.17 -7.36 -26.78
C GLY A 6 -21.48 -7.02 -26.06
N ILE A 7 -21.45 -6.59 -24.80
CA ILE A 7 -22.61 -6.29 -23.95
C ILE A 7 -22.68 -4.79 -23.62
N ALA A 8 -22.61 -3.93 -24.62
CA ALA A 8 -22.55 -2.47 -24.43
C ALA A 8 -23.72 -1.93 -23.59
N ASP A 9 -24.93 -2.48 -23.77
CA ASP A 9 -26.16 -2.03 -23.11
C ASP A 9 -26.41 -2.69 -21.74
N ALA A 10 -25.49 -3.53 -21.25
CA ALA A 10 -25.64 -4.18 -19.97
C ALA A 10 -25.67 -3.15 -18.83
N LYS A 11 -26.62 -3.31 -17.90
CA LYS A 11 -26.74 -2.50 -16.71
C LYS A 11 -25.51 -2.71 -15.83
N GLU A 12 -24.91 -1.62 -15.37
CA GLU A 12 -23.73 -1.64 -14.52
C GLU A 12 -24.11 -1.41 -13.05
N PHE A 13 -23.61 -2.28 -12.19
CA PHE A 13 -23.72 -2.15 -10.75
C PHE A 13 -22.30 -2.04 -10.20
N LYS A 14 -21.98 -0.93 -9.53
CA LYS A 14 -20.69 -0.67 -8.91
C LYS A 14 -20.89 -0.49 -7.41
N SER A 15 -20.27 -1.35 -6.62
CA SER A 15 -20.17 -1.16 -5.17
C SER A 15 -18.97 -0.30 -4.82
N SER A 16 -19.04 0.39 -3.67
CA SER A 16 -17.89 1.12 -3.11
C SER A 16 -16.74 0.16 -2.78
N PHE A 17 -15.51 0.65 -2.92
CA PHE A 17 -14.31 -0.01 -2.40
C PHE A 17 -14.18 0.14 -0.88
N ASN A 18 -15.05 0.91 -0.22
CA ASN A 18 -14.99 1.14 1.21
C ASN A 18 -15.35 -0.12 2.00
N ARG A 19 -14.42 -0.59 2.81
CA ARG A 19 -14.60 -1.67 3.78
C ARG A 19 -14.59 -1.05 5.18
N ALA A 20 -15.74 -0.50 5.60
CA ALA A 20 -15.87 0.24 6.85
C ALA A 20 -15.51 -0.58 8.10
N ASN A 21 -15.70 -1.90 8.04
CA ASN A 21 -15.40 -2.84 9.10
C ASN A 21 -13.91 -3.19 9.26
N LEU A 22 -13.02 -2.71 8.38
CA LEU A 22 -11.59 -2.99 8.46
C LEU A 22 -10.84 -1.85 9.14
N TYR A 23 -10.07 -2.17 10.16
CA TYR A 23 -9.08 -1.29 10.76
C TYR A 23 -7.75 -1.41 9.99
N TYR A 24 -7.12 -0.27 9.67
CA TYR A 24 -5.83 -0.23 8.96
C TYR A 24 -4.75 0.40 9.81
N GLU A 25 -3.61 -0.27 9.91
CA GLU A 25 -2.44 0.20 10.66
C GLU A 25 -1.14 -0.09 9.92
N ILE A 26 -0.23 0.89 9.91
CA ILE A 26 1.15 0.71 9.44
C ILE A 26 2.10 0.83 10.63
N ARG A 27 2.84 -0.23 10.90
CA ARG A 27 3.86 -0.29 11.97
C ARG A 27 5.28 -0.20 11.40
N PRO A 28 6.20 0.50 12.08
CA PRO A 28 7.61 0.44 11.74
C PRO A 28 8.13 -0.99 11.80
N LYS A 29 8.83 -1.42 10.74
CA LYS A 29 9.46 -2.75 10.70
C LYS A 29 10.81 -2.73 11.42
N MET A 30 10.80 -3.06 12.69
CA MET A 30 11.97 -3.17 13.55
C MET A 30 12.52 -4.61 13.59
N LYS A 31 13.50 -4.88 14.47
CA LYS A 31 14.09 -6.24 14.62
C LYS A 31 13.15 -7.22 15.33
N ASP A 32 12.17 -6.74 16.05
CA ASP A 32 11.26 -7.48 16.94
C ASP A 32 9.88 -7.77 16.32
N VAL A 33 9.75 -7.73 14.99
CA VAL A 33 8.47 -7.97 14.29
C VAL A 33 7.84 -9.31 14.69
N ASP A 34 8.63 -10.38 14.74
CA ASP A 34 8.14 -11.70 15.12
C ASP A 34 7.49 -11.68 16.51
N ARG A 35 8.15 -11.00 17.48
CA ARG A 35 7.60 -10.82 18.83
C ARG A 35 6.31 -9.98 18.83
N GLN A 36 6.25 -8.92 18.04
CA GLN A 36 5.05 -8.09 17.94
C GLN A 36 3.87 -8.89 17.38
N ILE A 37 4.10 -9.75 16.39
CA ILE A 37 3.08 -10.63 15.81
C ILE A 37 2.59 -11.64 16.85
N ILE A 38 3.50 -12.30 17.58
CA ILE A 38 3.14 -13.25 18.64
C ILE A 38 2.29 -12.55 19.72
N MET A 39 2.71 -11.38 20.18
CA MET A 39 1.96 -10.61 21.18
C MET A 39 0.58 -10.22 20.67
N PHE A 40 0.47 -9.79 19.42
CA PHE A 40 -0.80 -9.45 18.80
C PHE A 40 -1.74 -10.67 18.76
N ILE A 41 -1.27 -11.84 18.30
CA ILE A 41 -2.09 -13.04 18.21
C ILE A 41 -2.56 -13.49 19.61
N ARG A 42 -1.69 -13.43 20.62
CA ARG A 42 -2.04 -13.75 22.01
C ARG A 42 -3.09 -12.80 22.62
N GLN A 43 -3.17 -11.56 22.14
CA GLN A 43 -4.22 -10.61 22.52
C GLN A 43 -5.57 -10.89 21.82
N HIS A 44 -5.57 -11.76 20.79
CA HIS A 44 -6.72 -12.11 19.97
C HIS A 44 -6.91 -13.66 19.92
N PRO A 45 -7.08 -14.32 21.07
CA PRO A 45 -7.14 -15.77 21.15
C PRO A 45 -8.34 -16.32 20.37
N GLY A 46 -8.14 -17.43 19.66
CA GLY A 46 -9.18 -18.10 18.87
C GLY A 46 -9.62 -17.36 17.61
N GLN A 47 -8.95 -16.28 17.24
CA GLN A 47 -9.25 -15.56 16.00
C GLN A 47 -8.44 -16.10 14.83
N SER A 48 -9.11 -16.30 13.68
CA SER A 48 -8.46 -16.72 12.45
C SER A 48 -7.74 -15.55 11.78
N GLY A 49 -6.53 -15.80 11.28
CA GLY A 49 -5.74 -14.77 10.62
C GLY A 49 -4.81 -15.25 9.52
N ILE A 50 -4.36 -14.31 8.69
CA ILE A 50 -3.42 -14.55 7.60
C ILE A 50 -2.23 -13.61 7.76
N ILE A 51 -1.01 -14.16 7.63
CA ILE A 51 0.22 -13.37 7.68
C ILE A 51 0.94 -13.52 6.34
N TYR A 52 1.09 -12.41 5.61
CA TYR A 52 1.78 -12.38 4.33
C TYR A 52 3.26 -12.06 4.48
N CYS A 53 4.12 -12.90 3.91
CA CYS A 53 5.57 -12.70 3.83
C CYS A 53 6.03 -12.72 2.38
N LEU A 54 7.11 -11.99 2.09
CA LEU A 54 7.64 -11.87 0.73
C LEU A 54 8.34 -13.15 0.24
N SER A 55 8.98 -13.92 1.13
CA SER A 55 9.76 -15.11 0.78
C SER A 55 9.22 -16.38 1.42
N ARG A 56 9.36 -17.52 0.68
CA ARG A 56 9.02 -18.87 1.18
C ARG A 56 9.76 -19.19 2.47
N LYS A 57 11.07 -18.89 2.52
CA LYS A 57 11.90 -19.11 3.69
C LYS A 57 11.32 -18.41 4.93
N LYS A 58 10.93 -17.12 4.80
CA LYS A 58 10.34 -16.41 5.93
C LYS A 58 8.97 -16.95 6.34
N VAL A 59 8.19 -17.46 5.39
CA VAL A 59 6.92 -18.14 5.67
C VAL A 59 7.15 -19.36 6.57
N GLU A 60 8.10 -20.22 6.21
CA GLU A 60 8.42 -21.42 6.99
C GLU A 60 9.00 -21.08 8.36
N GLU A 61 9.99 -20.17 8.42
CA GLU A 61 10.59 -19.71 9.67
C GLU A 61 9.54 -19.13 10.64
N LEU A 62 8.67 -18.24 10.16
CA LEU A 62 7.67 -17.60 11.02
C LEU A 62 6.60 -18.60 11.47
N ALA A 63 6.17 -19.51 10.60
CA ALA A 63 5.24 -20.56 10.98
C ALA A 63 5.79 -21.45 12.11
N GLU A 64 7.08 -21.84 12.05
CA GLU A 64 7.73 -22.61 13.11
C GLU A 64 7.88 -21.79 14.42
N ILE A 65 8.22 -20.50 14.32
CA ILE A 65 8.27 -19.61 15.49
C ILE A 65 6.89 -19.52 16.16
N LEU A 66 5.82 -19.39 15.38
CA LEU A 66 4.46 -19.33 15.91
C LEU A 66 4.06 -20.66 16.60
N LYS A 67 4.35 -21.81 15.98
CA LYS A 67 4.12 -23.14 16.58
C LYS A 67 4.90 -23.31 17.89
N ALA A 68 6.17 -22.90 17.93
CA ALA A 68 7.00 -22.94 19.14
C ALA A 68 6.44 -22.06 20.27
N ASN A 69 5.57 -21.11 19.94
CA ASN A 69 4.84 -20.25 20.89
C ASN A 69 3.39 -20.70 21.12
N GLU A 70 3.08 -21.99 20.82
CA GLU A 70 1.77 -22.62 21.04
C GLU A 70 0.62 -22.01 20.22
N ILE A 71 0.95 -21.35 19.10
CA ILE A 71 -0.02 -20.81 18.14
C ILE A 71 -0.25 -21.86 17.05
N LYS A 72 -1.49 -22.23 16.79
CA LYS A 72 -1.86 -23.17 15.71
C LYS A 72 -1.67 -22.50 14.36
N ALA A 73 -0.45 -22.53 13.84
CA ALA A 73 -0.06 -21.90 12.58
C ALA A 73 0.44 -22.93 11.56
N ALA A 74 0.22 -22.65 10.27
CA ALA A 74 0.82 -23.43 9.19
C ALA A 74 1.37 -22.56 8.07
N PRO A 75 2.45 -22.99 7.38
CA PRO A 75 2.99 -22.31 6.22
C PRO A 75 2.16 -22.62 4.96
N TYR A 76 2.08 -21.64 4.05
CA TYR A 76 1.46 -21.84 2.74
C TYR A 76 2.20 -21.06 1.64
N HIS A 77 2.77 -21.77 0.66
CA HIS A 77 3.41 -21.17 -0.51
C HIS A 77 3.46 -22.14 -1.69
N ALA A 78 3.71 -21.62 -2.88
CA ALA A 78 3.73 -22.39 -4.11
C ALA A 78 4.84 -23.47 -4.19
N GLY A 79 5.81 -23.46 -3.27
CA GLY A 79 6.84 -24.48 -3.17
C GLY A 79 6.42 -25.76 -2.44
N LEU A 80 5.30 -25.74 -1.72
CA LEU A 80 4.71 -26.93 -1.10
C LEU A 80 4.01 -27.76 -2.17
N ASP A 81 3.98 -29.09 -1.96
CA ASP A 81 3.21 -29.99 -2.82
C ASP A 81 1.70 -29.72 -2.75
N SER A 82 0.97 -30.18 -3.74
CA SER A 82 -0.47 -29.90 -3.87
C SER A 82 -1.28 -30.47 -2.72
N ALA A 83 -0.92 -31.68 -2.24
CA ALA A 83 -1.65 -32.34 -1.16
C ALA A 83 -1.49 -31.56 0.16
N THR A 84 -0.26 -31.16 0.50
CA THR A 84 0.02 -30.33 1.69
C THR A 84 -0.72 -28.99 1.61
N ARG A 85 -0.76 -28.33 0.45
CA ARG A 85 -1.49 -27.07 0.28
C ARG A 85 -2.98 -27.24 0.48
N SER A 86 -3.59 -28.29 -0.12
CA SER A 86 -5.01 -28.60 0.06
C SER A 86 -5.33 -28.89 1.53
N GLN A 87 -4.54 -29.75 2.17
CA GLN A 87 -4.74 -30.08 3.58
C GLN A 87 -4.64 -28.86 4.49
N THR A 88 -3.63 -28.00 4.29
CA THR A 88 -3.47 -26.76 5.06
C THR A 88 -4.67 -25.82 4.89
N GLN A 89 -5.21 -25.72 3.67
CA GLN A 89 -6.39 -24.93 3.39
C GLN A 89 -7.64 -25.50 4.09
N ASP A 90 -7.86 -26.81 4.02
CA ASP A 90 -8.97 -27.48 4.67
C ASP A 90 -8.88 -27.34 6.19
N ASP A 91 -7.69 -27.52 6.77
CA ASP A 91 -7.46 -27.38 8.21
C ASP A 91 -7.71 -25.93 8.69
N PHE A 92 -7.43 -24.93 7.87
CA PHE A 92 -7.74 -23.53 8.15
C PHE A 92 -9.25 -23.25 8.07
N LEU A 93 -9.93 -23.79 7.07
CA LEU A 93 -11.39 -23.68 6.94
C LEU A 93 -12.13 -24.39 8.07
N MET A 94 -11.58 -25.53 8.52
CA MET A 94 -12.14 -26.34 9.61
C MET A 94 -11.67 -25.91 11.03
N GLU A 95 -11.01 -24.75 11.15
CA GLU A 95 -10.54 -24.18 12.43
C GLU A 95 -9.56 -25.05 13.22
N LYS A 96 -8.91 -26.03 12.57
CA LYS A 96 -7.80 -26.80 13.15
C LYS A 96 -6.52 -25.96 13.22
N ILE A 97 -6.41 -24.96 12.34
CA ILE A 97 -5.35 -23.99 12.26
C ILE A 97 -5.98 -22.60 12.39
N ASP A 98 -5.44 -21.77 13.29
CA ASP A 98 -5.92 -20.42 13.53
C ASP A 98 -5.22 -19.42 12.60
N VAL A 99 -3.95 -19.67 12.24
CA VAL A 99 -3.12 -18.71 11.49
C VAL A 99 -2.44 -19.36 10.29
N ILE A 100 -2.63 -18.79 9.14
CA ILE A 100 -1.84 -19.12 7.93
C ILE A 100 -0.72 -18.10 7.76
N VAL A 101 0.52 -18.58 7.66
CA VAL A 101 1.66 -17.76 7.23
C VAL A 101 1.92 -18.08 5.77
N ALA A 102 1.80 -17.10 4.88
CA ALA A 102 1.78 -17.34 3.46
C ALA A 102 2.57 -16.34 2.62
N THR A 103 2.92 -16.75 1.40
CA THR A 103 3.20 -15.83 0.31
C THR A 103 1.88 -15.45 -0.39
N ILE A 104 1.95 -14.53 -1.37
CA ILE A 104 0.80 -14.16 -2.22
C ILE A 104 0.10 -15.36 -2.90
N ALA A 105 0.72 -16.55 -2.86
CA ALA A 105 0.12 -17.78 -3.39
C ALA A 105 -1.14 -18.21 -2.61
N PHE A 106 -1.27 -17.79 -1.35
CA PHE A 106 -2.48 -17.99 -0.55
C PHE A 106 -3.46 -16.87 -0.85
N GLY A 107 -4.27 -17.06 -1.85
CA GLY A 107 -5.12 -15.97 -2.30
C GLY A 107 -6.33 -16.41 -3.10
N MET A 108 -6.16 -16.91 -4.29
CA MET A 108 -7.27 -17.32 -5.14
C MET A 108 -7.97 -18.57 -4.56
N GLY A 109 -9.30 -18.49 -4.41
CA GLY A 109 -10.11 -19.62 -3.97
C GLY A 109 -10.26 -19.78 -2.44
N ILE A 110 -9.67 -18.91 -1.62
CA ILE A 110 -9.87 -18.94 -0.16
C ILE A 110 -11.10 -18.10 0.20
N ASP A 111 -12.12 -18.76 0.68
CA ASP A 111 -13.36 -18.12 1.11
C ASP A 111 -13.69 -18.52 2.57
N LYS A 112 -12.85 -18.09 3.51
CA LYS A 112 -13.14 -18.11 4.95
C LYS A 112 -13.68 -16.72 5.32
N PRO A 113 -14.97 -16.62 5.69
CA PRO A 113 -15.63 -15.32 5.89
C PRO A 113 -15.17 -14.60 7.16
N ASP A 114 -14.78 -15.34 8.17
CA ASP A 114 -14.49 -14.91 9.54
C ASP A 114 -12.99 -14.73 9.84
N VAL A 115 -12.18 -14.43 8.84
CA VAL A 115 -10.79 -14.00 9.05
C VAL A 115 -10.81 -12.66 9.80
N ARG A 116 -10.22 -12.62 11.00
CA ARG A 116 -10.25 -11.42 11.88
C ARG A 116 -9.03 -10.52 11.72
N PHE A 117 -7.91 -11.04 11.24
CA PHE A 117 -6.76 -10.19 10.96
C PHE A 117 -5.98 -10.63 9.73
N VAL A 118 -5.41 -9.63 9.06
CA VAL A 118 -4.44 -9.80 7.99
C VAL A 118 -3.21 -8.98 8.34
N ILE A 119 -2.07 -9.65 8.45
CA ILE A 119 -0.79 -9.02 8.78
C ILE A 119 0.15 -9.15 7.58
N HIS A 120 0.72 -8.04 7.14
CA HIS A 120 1.80 -8.01 6.18
C HIS A 120 3.14 -7.87 6.91
N TYR A 121 3.90 -8.96 6.96
CA TYR A 121 5.28 -8.96 7.48
C TYR A 121 6.19 -8.08 6.60
N ASP A 122 5.95 -8.12 5.31
CA ASP A 122 6.54 -7.28 4.29
C ASP A 122 5.43 -6.54 3.55
N ILE A 123 5.62 -5.23 3.32
CA ILE A 123 4.64 -4.46 2.56
C ILE A 123 4.51 -5.03 1.13
N PRO A 124 3.29 -5.14 0.57
CA PRO A 124 3.10 -5.65 -0.78
C PRO A 124 3.66 -4.71 -1.86
N LYS A 125 3.75 -5.20 -3.09
CA LYS A 125 4.33 -4.49 -4.23
C LYS A 125 3.45 -3.37 -4.77
N SER A 126 2.14 -3.41 -4.46
CA SER A 126 1.17 -2.43 -4.93
C SER A 126 0.01 -2.31 -3.94
N LEU A 127 -0.72 -1.19 -4.02
CA LEU A 127 -1.92 -0.97 -3.20
C LEU A 127 -3.09 -1.86 -3.62
N GLU A 128 -3.16 -2.29 -4.90
CA GLU A 128 -4.14 -3.28 -5.33
C GLU A 128 -3.91 -4.62 -4.63
N GLY A 129 -2.66 -5.09 -4.59
CA GLY A 129 -2.29 -6.30 -3.86
C GLY A 129 -2.64 -6.18 -2.39
N TYR A 130 -2.26 -5.06 -1.77
CA TYR A 130 -2.60 -4.76 -0.38
C TYR A 130 -4.11 -4.80 -0.12
N TYR A 131 -4.90 -4.15 -0.97
CA TYR A 131 -6.35 -4.13 -0.87
C TYR A 131 -6.97 -5.52 -1.04
N GLN A 132 -6.52 -6.30 -2.03
CA GLN A 132 -6.98 -7.68 -2.25
C GLN A 132 -6.67 -8.60 -1.06
N GLU A 133 -5.49 -8.46 -0.48
CA GLU A 133 -5.03 -9.29 0.65
C GLU A 133 -5.73 -8.88 1.94
N THR A 134 -5.81 -7.59 2.26
CA THR A 134 -6.56 -7.09 3.43
C THR A 134 -8.06 -7.33 3.31
N GLY A 135 -8.60 -7.32 2.09
CA GLY A 135 -10.00 -7.61 1.79
C GLY A 135 -10.47 -9.03 2.16
N ARG A 136 -9.54 -9.91 2.57
CA ARG A 136 -9.87 -11.24 3.12
C ARG A 136 -10.39 -11.18 4.53
N ALA A 137 -10.03 -10.14 5.29
CA ALA A 137 -10.55 -9.94 6.63
C ALA A 137 -12.03 -9.50 6.61
N GLY A 138 -12.80 -10.00 7.56
CA GLY A 138 -14.17 -9.56 7.84
C GLY A 138 -15.12 -9.64 6.64
N ARG A 139 -15.08 -10.70 5.84
CA ARG A 139 -16.00 -10.88 4.71
C ARG A 139 -17.45 -11.09 5.14
N ASP A 140 -17.64 -11.57 6.34
CA ASP A 140 -18.94 -11.72 7.00
C ASP A 140 -19.51 -10.39 7.52
N GLY A 141 -18.82 -9.28 7.32
CA GLY A 141 -19.18 -7.95 7.84
C GLY A 141 -18.68 -7.70 9.27
N GLY A 142 -18.10 -8.69 9.94
CA GLY A 142 -17.45 -8.55 11.23
C GLY A 142 -16.17 -7.70 11.15
N GLU A 143 -15.71 -7.20 12.29
CA GLU A 143 -14.48 -6.41 12.38
C GLU A 143 -13.26 -7.20 11.90
N GLY A 144 -12.37 -6.52 11.19
CA GLY A 144 -11.11 -7.06 10.73
C GLY A 144 -9.96 -6.09 10.95
N ILE A 145 -8.81 -6.61 11.38
CA ILE A 145 -7.61 -5.83 11.68
C ILE A 145 -6.57 -6.07 10.58
N CYS A 146 -6.12 -5.00 9.92
CA CYS A 146 -5.13 -5.04 8.86
C CYS A 146 -3.87 -4.29 9.30
N ILE A 147 -2.79 -5.02 9.56
CA ILE A 147 -1.50 -4.46 9.98
C ILE A 147 -0.47 -4.71 8.90
N ALA A 148 0.31 -3.68 8.52
CA ALA A 148 1.47 -3.87 7.67
C ALA A 148 2.72 -3.31 8.31
N PHE A 149 3.79 -4.12 8.33
CA PHE A 149 5.11 -3.68 8.77
C PHE A 149 5.87 -3.07 7.61
N TYR A 150 6.36 -1.85 7.81
CA TYR A 150 7.04 -1.08 6.79
C TYR A 150 8.42 -0.60 7.24
N ALA A 151 9.42 -0.79 6.38
CA ALA A 151 10.70 -0.10 6.46
C ALA A 151 11.15 0.29 5.05
N ARG A 152 11.59 1.54 4.87
CA ARG A 152 12.02 2.06 3.56
C ARG A 152 13.10 1.21 2.88
N LYS A 153 13.95 0.55 3.66
CA LYS A 153 14.96 -0.39 3.15
C LYS A 153 14.35 -1.61 2.42
N ASP A 154 13.10 -1.97 2.71
CA ASP A 154 12.46 -3.12 2.07
C ASP A 154 12.04 -2.82 0.63
N LEU A 155 11.86 -1.54 0.27
CA LEU A 155 11.61 -1.13 -1.12
C LEU A 155 12.72 -1.60 -2.06
N LYS A 156 14.00 -1.46 -1.65
CA LYS A 156 15.14 -1.94 -2.43
C LYS A 156 15.10 -3.45 -2.69
N LYS A 157 14.55 -4.24 -1.76
CA LYS A 157 14.38 -5.68 -1.96
C LYS A 157 13.27 -5.96 -2.98
N LEU A 158 12.18 -5.18 -2.93
CA LEU A 158 11.06 -5.30 -3.86
C LEU A 158 11.49 -4.89 -5.28
N GLU A 159 12.31 -3.85 -5.42
CA GLU A 159 12.89 -3.41 -6.70
C GLU A 159 13.74 -4.52 -7.34
N LYS A 160 14.56 -5.26 -6.57
CA LYS A 160 15.36 -6.38 -7.08
C LYS A 160 14.53 -7.48 -7.74
N PHE A 161 13.29 -7.71 -7.31
CA PHE A 161 12.40 -8.67 -7.97
C PHE A 161 11.93 -8.23 -9.36
N MET A 162 12.19 -6.98 -9.73
CA MET A 162 11.83 -6.41 -11.03
C MET A 162 13.02 -6.28 -11.99
N GLU A 163 14.26 -6.42 -11.50
CA GLU A 163 15.49 -6.21 -12.29
C GLU A 163 15.56 -7.07 -13.57
N ASN A 164 14.92 -8.25 -13.56
CA ASN A 164 14.92 -9.17 -14.70
C ASN A 164 13.70 -9.03 -15.63
N LYS A 165 12.87 -7.98 -15.44
CA LYS A 165 11.69 -7.71 -16.24
C LYS A 165 12.00 -6.72 -17.37
N PRO A 166 11.16 -6.65 -18.43
CA PRO A 166 11.26 -5.60 -19.44
C PRO A 166 11.23 -4.19 -18.79
N VAL A 167 11.93 -3.23 -19.39
CA VAL A 167 12.10 -1.87 -18.82
C VAL A 167 10.74 -1.21 -18.51
N ALA A 168 9.77 -1.33 -19.42
CA ALA A 168 8.42 -0.79 -19.22
C ALA A 168 7.73 -1.38 -17.97
N GLU A 169 7.90 -2.70 -17.72
CA GLU A 169 7.35 -3.33 -16.51
C GLU A 169 8.10 -2.91 -15.24
N GLN A 170 9.41 -2.62 -15.35
CA GLN A 170 10.17 -2.09 -14.22
C GLN A 170 9.70 -0.69 -13.84
N ASP A 171 9.42 0.17 -14.81
CA ASP A 171 8.95 1.54 -14.57
C ASP A 171 7.57 1.54 -13.90
N ILE A 172 6.63 0.74 -14.42
CA ILE A 172 5.32 0.54 -13.79
C ILE A 172 5.49 0.00 -12.36
N GLY A 173 6.34 -1.01 -12.18
CA GLY A 173 6.58 -1.60 -10.87
C GLY A 173 7.19 -0.61 -9.87
N ARG A 174 8.12 0.25 -10.28
CA ARG A 174 8.66 1.33 -9.42
C ARG A 174 7.58 2.32 -9.02
N GLN A 175 6.72 2.72 -9.96
CA GLN A 175 5.60 3.62 -9.66
C GLN A 175 4.67 3.02 -8.61
N LEU A 176 4.25 1.75 -8.75
CA LEU A 176 3.40 1.06 -7.78
C LEU A 176 4.06 0.96 -6.40
N LEU A 177 5.38 0.72 -6.36
CA LEU A 177 6.14 0.73 -5.10
C LEU A 177 6.20 2.11 -4.46
N GLN A 178 6.37 3.18 -5.24
CA GLN A 178 6.35 4.56 -4.73
C GLN A 178 4.98 4.90 -4.14
N GLU A 179 3.88 4.50 -4.78
CA GLU A 179 2.52 4.70 -4.27
C GLU A 179 2.29 3.93 -2.96
N THR A 180 2.78 2.70 -2.88
CA THR A 180 2.71 1.90 -1.65
C THR A 180 3.55 2.50 -0.52
N ALA A 181 4.76 2.98 -0.82
CA ALA A 181 5.59 3.70 0.14
C ALA A 181 4.91 5.00 0.60
N ALA A 182 4.31 5.72 -0.35
CA ALA A 182 3.56 6.93 -0.08
C ALA A 182 2.40 6.69 0.89
N TYR A 183 1.67 5.60 0.70
CA TYR A 183 0.62 5.16 1.62
C TYR A 183 1.19 4.84 3.00
N ALA A 184 2.29 4.08 3.07
CA ALA A 184 2.89 3.68 4.33
C ALA A 184 3.43 4.86 5.15
N GLU A 185 4.04 5.84 4.49
CA GLU A 185 4.70 7.00 5.13
C GLU A 185 3.72 8.16 5.44
N SER A 186 2.52 8.13 4.87
CA SER A 186 1.55 9.21 5.01
C SER A 186 0.98 9.32 6.45
N SER A 187 0.60 10.55 6.81
CA SER A 187 -0.22 10.87 7.99
C SER A 187 -1.70 11.08 7.66
N VAL A 188 -2.08 10.98 6.37
CA VAL A 188 -3.48 11.06 5.93
C VAL A 188 -4.24 9.81 6.34
N CYS A 189 -5.55 9.92 6.52
CA CYS A 189 -6.44 8.78 6.78
C CYS A 189 -6.15 7.63 5.79
N ARG A 190 -5.86 6.42 6.31
CA ARG A 190 -5.55 5.23 5.50
C ARG A 190 -6.66 4.89 4.52
N ARG A 191 -7.90 4.98 4.99
CA ARG A 191 -9.10 4.72 4.19
C ARG A 191 -9.24 5.72 3.05
N LYS A 192 -9.10 7.03 3.35
CA LYS A 192 -9.16 8.10 2.35
C LYS A 192 -8.13 7.87 1.23
N MET A 193 -6.91 7.48 1.59
CA MET A 193 -5.86 7.18 0.61
C MET A 193 -6.17 5.97 -0.27
N LEU A 194 -6.66 4.86 0.32
CA LEU A 194 -7.03 3.68 -0.45
C LEU A 194 -8.18 3.96 -1.41
N LEU A 195 -9.23 4.65 -0.96
CA LEU A 195 -10.38 4.98 -1.79
C LEU A 195 -9.98 5.94 -2.91
N HIS A 196 -9.18 6.96 -2.61
CA HIS A 196 -8.65 7.87 -3.63
C HIS A 196 -7.81 7.13 -4.68
N TYR A 197 -6.98 6.16 -4.26
CA TYR A 197 -6.22 5.33 -5.18
C TYR A 197 -7.11 4.57 -6.19
N PHE A 198 -8.28 4.11 -5.75
CA PHE A 198 -9.27 3.43 -6.61
C PHE A 198 -10.22 4.40 -7.32
N GLY A 199 -9.95 5.72 -7.27
CA GLY A 199 -10.78 6.73 -7.92
C GLY A 199 -12.11 6.98 -7.22
N GLU A 200 -12.22 6.66 -5.93
CA GLU A 200 -13.41 6.91 -5.11
C GLU A 200 -13.15 8.06 -4.13
N GLU A 201 -14.05 9.02 -4.11
CA GLU A 201 -13.99 10.14 -3.19
C GLU A 201 -14.45 9.72 -1.78
N TYR A 202 -13.72 10.15 -0.75
CA TYR A 202 -14.08 9.95 0.65
C TYR A 202 -14.10 11.29 1.37
N LEU A 203 -15.29 11.78 1.69
CA LEU A 203 -15.54 13.12 2.20
C LEU A 203 -15.17 13.28 3.68
N GLU A 204 -15.18 12.18 4.45
CA GLU A 204 -14.87 12.21 5.87
C GLU A 204 -13.38 12.52 6.11
N ASP A 205 -13.10 13.45 7.01
CA ASP A 205 -11.73 13.77 7.41
C ASP A 205 -11.12 12.73 8.37
N ASN A 206 -11.98 12.06 9.14
CA ASN A 206 -11.61 11.05 10.12
C ASN A 206 -12.49 9.81 9.95
N CYS A 207 -11.91 8.68 9.62
CA CYS A 207 -12.65 7.42 9.48
C CYS A 207 -12.88 6.69 10.81
N HIS A 208 -12.35 7.18 11.93
CA HIS A 208 -12.39 6.58 13.27
C HIS A 208 -11.92 5.11 13.34
N ASN A 209 -11.31 4.61 12.28
CA ASN A 209 -10.93 3.19 12.15
C ASN A 209 -9.62 3.01 11.35
N CYS A 210 -8.58 3.81 11.66
CA CYS A 210 -7.21 3.60 11.21
C CYS A 210 -6.21 4.28 12.18
N ASP A 211 -4.94 3.86 12.12
CA ASP A 211 -3.86 4.37 12.95
C ASP A 211 -3.71 5.91 12.90
N ASN A 212 -3.73 6.48 11.70
CA ASN A 212 -3.56 7.93 11.50
C ASN A 212 -4.74 8.76 12.03
N CYS A 213 -5.95 8.19 12.05
CA CYS A 213 -7.14 8.87 12.58
C CYS A 213 -7.25 8.76 14.10
N LEU A 214 -6.86 7.61 14.67
CA LEU A 214 -6.90 7.39 16.12
C LEU A 214 -5.68 8.02 16.82
N HIS A 215 -4.55 8.11 16.13
CA HIS A 215 -3.31 8.70 16.64
C HIS A 215 -2.77 9.75 15.65
N PRO A 216 -3.46 10.89 15.48
CA PRO A 216 -3.09 11.88 14.49
C PRO A 216 -1.71 12.47 14.78
N LYS A 217 -0.88 12.53 13.74
CA LYS A 217 0.42 13.20 13.80
C LYS A 217 0.23 14.72 13.74
N ASN A 218 1.19 15.45 14.31
CA ASN A 218 1.20 16.90 14.21
C ASN A 218 1.20 17.34 12.74
N LYS A 219 0.28 18.23 12.40
CA LYS A 219 0.24 18.86 11.08
C LYS A 219 1.23 20.01 11.04
N ILE A 220 1.90 20.17 9.91
CA ILE A 220 2.76 21.32 9.60
C ILE A 220 2.02 22.21 8.61
N GLU A 221 2.14 23.53 8.80
CA GLU A 221 1.70 24.49 7.78
C GLU A 221 2.59 24.35 6.54
N ALA A 222 1.99 24.11 5.39
CA ALA A 222 2.69 23.89 4.13
C ALA A 222 2.08 24.70 2.97
N LYS A 223 1.34 25.77 3.28
CA LYS A 223 0.67 26.60 2.28
C LYS A 223 1.66 27.19 1.27
N ASP A 224 2.78 27.70 1.75
CA ASP A 224 3.78 28.33 0.87
C ASP A 224 4.42 27.28 -0.04
N ALA A 225 4.77 26.11 0.50
CA ALA A 225 5.29 25.00 -0.33
C ALA A 225 4.26 24.51 -1.35
N LEU A 226 2.98 24.46 -1.00
CA LEU A 226 1.91 24.13 -1.95
C LEU A 226 1.81 25.17 -3.07
N LEU A 227 1.88 26.46 -2.75
CA LEU A 227 1.83 27.52 -3.75
C LEU A 227 3.03 27.45 -4.71
N VAL A 228 4.23 27.15 -4.20
CA VAL A 228 5.43 26.93 -5.03
C VAL A 228 5.20 25.78 -6.00
N VAL A 229 4.69 24.64 -5.52
CA VAL A 229 4.40 23.46 -6.37
C VAL A 229 3.36 23.79 -7.45
N LEU A 230 2.25 24.45 -7.08
CA LEU A 230 1.18 24.78 -8.04
C LEU A 230 1.68 25.75 -9.13
N LYS A 231 2.45 26.78 -8.75
CA LYS A 231 3.07 27.69 -9.71
C LYS A 231 4.07 26.99 -10.62
N ALA A 232 4.92 26.13 -10.07
CA ALA A 232 5.90 25.35 -10.84
C ALA A 232 5.22 24.45 -11.88
N ILE A 233 4.16 23.73 -11.49
CA ILE A 233 3.39 22.88 -12.41
C ILE A 233 2.77 23.70 -13.53
N ALA A 234 2.18 24.85 -13.22
CA ALA A 234 1.62 25.76 -14.22
C ALA A 234 2.69 26.31 -15.17
N ALA A 235 3.86 26.71 -14.64
CA ALA A 235 4.97 27.23 -15.42
C ALA A 235 5.52 26.24 -16.46
N VAL A 236 5.59 24.94 -16.09
CA VAL A 236 6.00 23.86 -17.00
C VAL A 236 4.83 23.28 -17.81
N LYS A 237 3.68 23.97 -17.87
CA LYS A 237 2.48 23.62 -18.68
C LYS A 237 1.88 22.25 -18.35
N GLU A 238 1.95 21.83 -17.08
CA GLU A 238 1.28 20.63 -16.54
C GLU A 238 1.68 19.28 -17.20
N ASN A 239 2.82 19.21 -17.88
CA ASN A 239 3.16 18.11 -18.81
C ASN A 239 4.35 17.27 -18.35
N PHE A 240 4.69 17.32 -17.05
CA PHE A 240 5.88 16.66 -16.54
C PHE A 240 5.59 15.78 -15.32
N ARG A 241 6.44 14.76 -15.14
CA ARG A 241 6.36 13.84 -14.00
C ARG A 241 6.68 14.53 -12.67
N GLN A 242 6.22 13.95 -11.58
CA GLN A 242 6.41 14.50 -10.22
C GLN A 242 7.90 14.76 -9.89
N GLU A 243 8.80 13.88 -10.28
CA GLU A 243 10.24 14.00 -10.04
C GLU A 243 10.80 15.24 -10.73
N TYR A 244 10.38 15.50 -11.96
CA TYR A 244 10.77 16.68 -12.72
C TYR A 244 10.33 17.98 -12.01
N VAL A 245 9.08 18.02 -11.55
CA VAL A 245 8.56 19.18 -10.80
C VAL A 245 9.35 19.39 -9.51
N ILE A 246 9.71 18.31 -8.82
CA ILE A 246 10.52 18.39 -7.60
C ILE A 246 11.93 18.92 -7.90
N ASP A 247 12.58 18.46 -8.96
CA ASP A 247 13.91 18.97 -9.35
C ASP A 247 13.82 20.44 -9.81
N PHE A 248 12.76 20.81 -10.52
CA PHE A 248 12.50 22.18 -10.94
C PHE A 248 12.36 23.15 -9.75
N VAL A 249 11.51 22.82 -8.76
CA VAL A 249 11.33 23.68 -7.56
C VAL A 249 12.59 23.77 -6.69
N LYS A 250 13.45 22.77 -6.75
CA LYS A 250 14.74 22.74 -6.05
C LYS A 250 15.89 23.46 -6.78
N GLY A 251 15.65 24.02 -7.96
CA GLY A 251 16.69 24.63 -8.77
C GLY A 251 17.73 23.64 -9.32
N ARG A 252 17.38 22.36 -9.46
CA ARG A 252 18.27 21.35 -10.03
C ARG A 252 18.18 21.35 -11.54
N ALA A 253 19.20 21.89 -12.21
CA ALA A 253 19.31 21.92 -13.66
C ALA A 253 19.67 20.53 -14.22
N THR A 254 18.71 19.61 -14.27
CA THR A 254 18.87 18.32 -14.96
C THR A 254 18.94 18.53 -16.46
N ASP A 255 19.52 17.57 -17.21
CA ASP A 255 19.61 17.64 -18.67
C ASP A 255 18.22 17.84 -19.31
N ASP A 256 17.20 17.24 -18.74
CA ASP A 256 15.81 17.35 -19.19
C ASP A 256 15.26 18.78 -18.96
N ILE A 257 15.50 19.38 -17.81
CA ILE A 257 15.09 20.76 -17.48
C ILE A 257 15.81 21.77 -18.40
N VAL A 258 17.10 21.57 -18.65
CA VAL A 258 17.90 22.42 -19.53
C VAL A 258 17.46 22.31 -20.98
N SER A 259 17.17 21.10 -21.46
CA SER A 259 16.71 20.87 -22.85
C SER A 259 15.39 21.58 -23.16
N HIS A 260 14.51 21.69 -22.16
CA HIS A 260 13.26 22.45 -22.27
C HIS A 260 13.40 23.95 -21.95
N LYS A 261 14.60 24.40 -21.57
CA LYS A 261 14.89 25.79 -21.13
C LYS A 261 14.07 26.22 -19.91
N HIS A 262 13.60 25.26 -19.11
CA HIS A 262 12.81 25.57 -17.91
C HIS A 262 13.69 26.12 -16.77
N ASN A 263 15.01 25.94 -16.83
CA ASN A 263 15.94 26.59 -15.91
C ASN A 263 16.00 28.12 -16.08
N GLU A 264 15.39 28.67 -17.15
CA GLU A 264 15.30 30.11 -17.42
C GLU A 264 13.98 30.72 -16.90
N LEU A 265 13.04 29.90 -16.38
CA LEU A 265 11.76 30.36 -15.86
C LEU A 265 11.93 30.98 -14.46
N GLU A 266 11.09 31.97 -14.12
CA GLU A 266 11.11 32.67 -12.83
C GLU A 266 10.86 31.73 -11.64
N GLU A 267 10.04 30.69 -11.83
CA GLU A 267 9.68 29.72 -10.82
C GLU A 267 10.76 28.64 -10.60
N PHE A 268 11.80 28.59 -11.43
CA PHE A 268 12.90 27.64 -11.26
C PHE A 268 13.66 27.94 -9.97
N GLY A 269 13.77 26.96 -9.10
CA GLY A 269 14.44 27.09 -7.80
C GLY A 269 13.62 27.84 -6.73
N ALA A 270 12.34 28.16 -6.98
CA ALA A 270 11.51 28.91 -6.03
C ALA A 270 11.35 28.23 -4.65
N GLY A 271 11.73 26.98 -4.54
CA GLY A 271 11.70 26.21 -3.28
C GLY A 271 13.10 25.78 -2.78
N GLU A 272 14.19 26.37 -3.31
CA GLU A 272 15.56 25.97 -2.99
C GLU A 272 15.86 26.05 -1.48
N ASP A 273 15.33 27.08 -0.81
CA ASP A 273 15.53 27.33 0.63
C ASP A 273 14.64 26.45 1.54
N MET A 274 13.68 25.68 0.97
CA MET A 274 12.76 24.87 1.74
C MET A 274 13.28 23.45 1.98
N ASP A 275 12.81 22.80 3.09
CA ASP A 275 13.22 21.44 3.41
C ASP A 275 12.85 20.48 2.26
N ASN A 276 13.87 19.80 1.75
CA ASN A 276 13.74 18.80 0.69
C ASN A 276 12.74 17.68 0.99
N LYS A 277 12.44 17.43 2.24
CA LYS A 277 11.50 16.39 2.67
C LYS A 277 10.03 16.79 2.50
N LEU A 278 9.74 18.09 2.28
CA LEU A 278 8.38 18.61 2.14
C LEU A 278 7.73 18.28 0.79
N TRP A 279 8.49 18.19 -0.29
CA TRP A 279 7.96 18.17 -1.66
C TRP A 279 7.05 16.97 -1.94
N ASN A 280 7.50 15.75 -1.65
CA ASN A 280 6.69 14.55 -1.85
C ASN A 280 5.39 14.54 -1.00
N PRO A 281 5.43 14.85 0.32
CA PRO A 281 4.23 14.99 1.12
C PRO A 281 3.27 16.08 0.62
N VAL A 282 3.79 17.25 0.21
CA VAL A 282 2.96 18.38 -0.29
C VAL A 282 2.24 18.01 -1.58
N ILE A 283 2.96 17.48 -2.59
CA ILE A 283 2.35 17.07 -3.86
C ILE A 283 1.31 15.98 -3.62
N ARG A 284 1.61 14.99 -2.78
CA ARG A 284 0.66 13.94 -2.41
C ARG A 284 -0.59 14.49 -1.76
N GLN A 285 -0.43 15.40 -0.80
CA GLN A 285 -1.57 16.03 -0.13
C GLN A 285 -2.40 16.85 -1.12
N ALA A 286 -1.75 17.56 -2.04
CA ALA A 286 -2.42 18.31 -3.09
C ALA A 286 -3.27 17.41 -4.01
N LEU A 287 -2.76 16.23 -4.38
CA LEU A 287 -3.49 15.22 -5.15
C LEU A 287 -4.71 14.70 -4.36
N ILE A 288 -4.52 14.31 -3.10
CA ILE A 288 -5.59 13.78 -2.24
C ILE A 288 -6.66 14.83 -1.96
N SER A 289 -6.27 16.10 -1.85
CA SER A 289 -7.19 17.22 -1.59
C SER A 289 -7.82 17.81 -2.85
N GLY A 290 -7.52 17.25 -4.03
CA GLY A 290 -8.10 17.68 -5.31
C GLY A 290 -7.53 18.98 -5.88
N TYR A 291 -6.45 19.52 -5.30
CA TYR A 291 -5.75 20.69 -5.87
C TYR A 291 -4.93 20.34 -7.11
N LEU A 292 -4.53 19.08 -7.23
CA LEU A 292 -3.86 18.51 -8.39
C LEU A 292 -4.58 17.25 -8.83
N LYS A 293 -4.51 16.97 -10.13
CA LYS A 293 -4.95 15.71 -10.74
C LYS A 293 -3.78 15.10 -11.49
N LYS A 294 -3.62 13.80 -11.40
CA LYS A 294 -2.62 13.07 -12.18
C LYS A 294 -3.30 12.48 -13.40
N ASP A 295 -2.92 12.91 -14.59
CA ASP A 295 -3.30 12.23 -15.81
C ASP A 295 -2.35 11.05 -16.03
N VAL A 296 -2.93 9.87 -16.17
CA VAL A 296 -2.21 8.66 -16.55
C VAL A 296 -2.40 8.55 -18.06
N GLU A 297 -1.49 9.12 -18.84
CA GLU A 297 -1.43 8.79 -20.25
C GLU A 297 -0.97 7.35 -20.41
N ASN A 298 -1.71 6.60 -21.25
CA ASN A 298 -1.48 5.21 -21.62
C ASN A 298 -0.13 4.97 -22.31
#